data_8a6f29b40f1de15f199f48f469e2f0e6
#
_entry.id   8a6f29b40f1de15f199f48f469e2f0e6
#
_cell.length_a   1.000
_cell.length_b   1.000
_cell.length_c   1.000
_cell.angle_alpha   90.00
_cell.angle_beta   90.00
_cell.angle_gamma   90.00
#
_symmetry.space_group_name_H-M   'P 1'
#
loop_
_entity.id
_entity.type
_entity.pdbx_description
1 polymer ?
#
loop_
_entity_poly.entity_id
_entity_poly.type
_entity_poly.pdbx_seq_one_letter_code
_entity_poly.pdbx_strand_id
1 'polypeptide(L)'
;MITKKAILAAMLAAPAALAIAAPAHAQVSGIAYANPTSVVASSKAFATANQQISTTYKAAFDQMQQRRTALDNELKPLVAQLDSNKDGKVSEEEGKAAQNAKNPAIDKIRTAQTNAQNDLARLSNPAARAELFAIESVLRQYEAAQLRVVNARKISVVLSPEVFMYAPDSANISQAIVAEIDKVAPTVSIQPPADWQPSRETQAIQQQIAQAAQIQAYQQAAAAQRPAATPAAPGTQPAKPAEPR
;
A
#
# COMPACT_ATOMS: atom_id res chain seq x y z
N MET A 1 -29.89 -90.04 -16.59
CA MET A 1 -28.46 -90.46 -16.52
C MET A 1 -27.62 -89.22 -16.37
N ILE A 2 -27.02 -89.05 -15.20
CA ILE A 2 -25.67 -88.61 -14.94
C ILE A 2 -25.23 -87.28 -15.45
N THR A 3 -25.24 -86.27 -14.59
CA THR A 3 -24.13 -85.56 -13.83
C THR A 3 -23.20 -84.69 -14.67
N LYS A 4 -22.95 -83.52 -14.27
CA LYS A 4 -21.75 -83.18 -13.49
C LYS A 4 -21.80 -81.73 -13.08
N LYS A 5 -21.52 -81.52 -11.82
CA LYS A 5 -21.30 -80.20 -11.19
C LYS A 5 -20.08 -79.51 -11.78
N ALA A 6 -20.18 -78.22 -12.05
CA ALA A 6 -19.03 -77.36 -12.15
C ALA A 6 -19.30 -76.15 -11.30
N ILE A 7 -18.59 -76.02 -10.19
CA ILE A 7 -18.54 -74.88 -9.29
C ILE A 7 -17.61 -73.87 -9.94
N LEU A 8 -18.15 -72.72 -10.35
CA LEU A 8 -17.36 -71.58 -10.81
C LEU A 8 -17.31 -70.60 -9.66
N ALA A 9 -16.14 -70.53 -9.00
CA ALA A 9 -15.85 -69.46 -8.03
C ALA A 9 -15.68 -68.13 -8.72
N ALA A 10 -16.64 -67.23 -8.56
CA ALA A 10 -16.49 -65.86 -8.97
C ALA A 10 -15.69 -65.09 -7.91
N MET A 11 -14.43 -64.81 -8.21
CA MET A 11 -13.62 -63.85 -7.45
C MET A 11 -14.21 -62.44 -7.64
N LEU A 12 -14.80 -61.88 -6.58
CA LEU A 12 -15.12 -60.45 -6.49
C LEU A 12 -13.82 -59.66 -6.34
N ALA A 13 -13.33 -59.08 -7.42
CA ALA A 13 -12.32 -58.03 -7.36
C ALA A 13 -13.04 -56.69 -7.03
N ALA A 14 -12.99 -56.31 -5.76
CA ALA A 14 -13.41 -54.98 -5.35
C ALA A 14 -12.37 -53.92 -5.82
N PRO A 15 -12.71 -52.89 -6.58
CA PRO A 15 -11.80 -51.80 -6.81
C PRO A 15 -11.69 -51.01 -5.52
N ALA A 16 -10.49 -51.03 -4.90
CA ALA A 16 -10.13 -50.11 -3.85
C ALA A 16 -10.07 -48.68 -4.46
N ALA A 17 -11.16 -47.93 -4.31
CA ALA A 17 -11.16 -46.51 -4.60
C ALA A 17 -10.25 -45.82 -3.57
N LEU A 18 -9.01 -45.52 -3.96
CA LEU A 18 -8.14 -44.60 -3.26
C LEU A 18 -8.84 -43.21 -3.29
N ALA A 19 -9.62 -42.91 -2.26
CA ALA A 19 -10.07 -41.57 -1.99
C ALA A 19 -8.82 -40.74 -1.67
N ILE A 20 -8.35 -40.00 -2.66
CA ILE A 20 -7.40 -38.90 -2.47
C ILE A 20 -8.11 -37.88 -1.58
N ALA A 21 -7.86 -37.95 -0.27
CA ALA A 21 -8.28 -36.92 0.66
C ALA A 21 -7.52 -35.67 0.28
N ALA A 22 -8.17 -34.79 -0.51
CA ALA A 22 -7.70 -33.43 -0.66
C ALA A 22 -7.55 -32.84 0.75
N PRO A 23 -6.45 -32.15 1.07
CA PRO A 23 -6.30 -31.55 2.37
C PRO A 23 -7.52 -30.64 2.59
N ALA A 24 -8.37 -31.00 3.54
CA ALA A 24 -9.43 -30.14 4.02
C ALA A 24 -8.71 -28.97 4.69
N HIS A 25 -8.49 -27.90 3.94
CA HIS A 25 -8.18 -26.62 4.56
C HIS A 25 -9.33 -26.34 5.52
N ALA A 26 -9.02 -26.34 6.81
CA ALA A 26 -9.97 -25.95 7.84
C ALA A 26 -10.37 -24.48 7.55
N GLN A 27 -11.37 -24.31 6.70
CA GLN A 27 -12.05 -23.04 6.56
C GLN A 27 -12.64 -22.76 7.94
N VAL A 28 -12.25 -21.66 8.54
CA VAL A 28 -12.98 -21.09 9.68
C VAL A 28 -14.38 -20.79 9.13
N SER A 29 -15.25 -21.78 9.24
CA SER A 29 -16.54 -21.83 8.58
C SER A 29 -17.36 -20.65 9.08
N GLY A 30 -17.59 -19.69 8.19
CA GLY A 30 -18.53 -18.60 8.42
C GLY A 30 -17.95 -17.30 8.96
N ILE A 31 -16.67 -17.18 9.31
CA ILE A 31 -16.05 -15.94 9.74
C ILE A 31 -14.92 -15.53 8.76
N ALA A 32 -14.95 -14.28 8.33
CA ALA A 32 -13.92 -13.71 7.47
C ALA A 32 -13.56 -12.29 7.92
N TYR A 33 -12.47 -11.76 7.38
CA TYR A 33 -12.14 -10.35 7.52
C TYR A 33 -11.81 -9.72 6.17
N ALA A 34 -12.05 -8.41 6.09
CA ALA A 34 -11.69 -7.61 4.94
C ALA A 34 -11.15 -6.25 5.39
N ASN A 35 -10.20 -5.73 4.63
CA ASN A 35 -9.63 -4.40 4.85
C ASN A 35 -10.02 -3.49 3.67
N PRO A 36 -10.93 -2.52 3.86
CA PRO A 36 -11.36 -1.60 2.80
C PRO A 36 -10.19 -0.81 2.20
N THR A 37 -9.23 -0.37 3.02
CA THR A 37 -8.03 0.35 2.56
C THR A 37 -7.20 -0.50 1.62
N SER A 38 -6.97 -1.77 1.98
CA SER A 38 -6.25 -2.72 1.14
C SER A 38 -7.00 -3.02 -0.16
N VAL A 39 -8.34 -3.11 -0.10
CA VAL A 39 -9.19 -3.32 -1.30
C VAL A 39 -9.06 -2.14 -2.25
N VAL A 40 -9.20 -0.90 -1.76
CA VAL A 40 -9.03 0.30 -2.59
C VAL A 40 -7.64 0.33 -3.21
N ALA A 41 -6.59 0.23 -2.38
CA ALA A 41 -5.20 0.35 -2.81
C ALA A 41 -4.80 -0.72 -3.85
N SER A 42 -5.40 -1.92 -3.79
CA SER A 42 -5.10 -3.04 -4.69
C SER A 42 -6.00 -3.11 -5.92
N SER A 43 -7.05 -2.27 -6.01
CA SER A 43 -7.99 -2.30 -7.13
C SER A 43 -7.37 -1.75 -8.41
N LYS A 44 -7.70 -2.37 -9.54
CA LYS A 44 -7.32 -1.89 -10.86
C LYS A 44 -7.88 -0.50 -11.15
N ALA A 45 -9.09 -0.23 -10.66
CA ALA A 45 -9.75 1.07 -10.80
C ALA A 45 -8.93 2.19 -10.18
N PHE A 46 -8.41 2.01 -8.95
CA PHE A 46 -7.59 3.01 -8.28
C PHE A 46 -6.20 3.15 -8.93
N ALA A 47 -5.57 2.05 -9.34
CA ALA A 47 -4.30 2.09 -10.08
C ALA A 47 -4.43 2.88 -11.38
N THR A 48 -5.51 2.63 -12.16
CA THR A 48 -5.81 3.36 -13.40
C THR A 48 -6.10 4.83 -13.12
N ALA A 49 -6.87 5.14 -12.07
CA ALA A 49 -7.15 6.52 -11.66
C ALA A 49 -5.87 7.29 -11.31
N ASN A 50 -4.94 6.70 -10.56
CA ASN A 50 -3.66 7.32 -10.23
C ASN A 50 -2.82 7.62 -11.46
N GLN A 51 -2.81 6.73 -12.45
CA GLN A 51 -2.14 6.97 -13.72
C GLN A 51 -2.78 8.13 -14.49
N GLN A 52 -4.11 8.19 -14.53
CA GLN A 52 -4.84 9.30 -15.15
C GLN A 52 -4.59 10.62 -14.43
N ILE A 53 -4.58 10.64 -13.09
CA ILE A 53 -4.28 11.82 -12.26
C ILE A 53 -2.87 12.33 -12.58
N SER A 54 -1.87 11.45 -12.59
CA SER A 54 -0.50 11.83 -12.87
C SER A 54 -0.33 12.46 -14.26
N THR A 55 -1.08 11.98 -15.24
CA THR A 55 -1.07 12.52 -16.61
C THR A 55 -1.86 13.82 -16.71
N THR A 56 -3.07 13.85 -16.15
CA THR A 56 -3.99 15.01 -16.25
C THR A 56 -3.42 16.22 -15.52
N TYR A 57 -2.81 16.02 -14.36
CA TYR A 57 -2.27 17.08 -13.51
C TYR A 57 -0.76 17.26 -13.62
N LYS A 58 -0.13 16.68 -14.66
CA LYS A 58 1.33 16.77 -14.87
C LYS A 58 1.84 18.20 -14.83
N ALA A 59 1.16 19.11 -15.52
CA ALA A 59 1.56 20.52 -15.54
C ALA A 59 1.55 21.16 -14.14
N ALA A 60 0.58 20.81 -13.28
CA ALA A 60 0.54 21.28 -11.90
C ALA A 60 1.70 20.69 -11.07
N PHE A 61 2.03 19.41 -11.25
CA PHE A 61 3.18 18.80 -10.59
C PHE A 61 4.51 19.42 -11.03
N ASP A 62 4.67 19.71 -12.33
CA ASP A 62 5.85 20.40 -12.83
C ASP A 62 5.97 21.82 -12.23
N GLN A 63 4.86 22.57 -12.13
CA GLN A 63 4.82 23.87 -11.47
C GLN A 63 5.15 23.79 -9.97
N MET A 64 4.66 22.76 -9.27
CA MET A 64 5.02 22.53 -7.87
C MET A 64 6.53 22.32 -7.69
N GLN A 65 7.16 21.57 -8.59
CA GLN A 65 8.61 21.36 -8.56
C GLN A 65 9.37 22.66 -8.84
N GLN A 66 8.92 23.46 -9.81
CA GLN A 66 9.50 24.78 -10.10
C GLN A 66 9.36 25.71 -8.89
N ARG A 67 8.20 25.71 -8.22
CA ARG A 67 7.96 26.55 -7.02
C ARG A 67 8.87 26.17 -5.86
N ARG A 68 9.11 24.86 -5.65
CA ARG A 68 10.08 24.39 -4.65
C ARG A 68 11.48 24.87 -4.95
N THR A 69 11.93 24.72 -6.19
CA THR A 69 13.26 25.19 -6.64
C THR A 69 13.37 26.72 -6.49
N ALA A 70 12.32 27.46 -6.82
CA ALA A 70 12.29 28.92 -6.64
C ALA A 70 12.41 29.29 -5.16
N LEU A 71 11.67 28.59 -4.27
CA LEU A 71 11.77 28.81 -2.83
C LEU A 71 13.20 28.57 -2.31
N ASP A 72 13.83 27.45 -2.72
CA ASP A 72 15.22 27.16 -2.32
C ASP A 72 16.17 28.29 -2.75
N ASN A 73 16.00 28.83 -3.96
CA ASN A 73 16.80 29.94 -4.46
C ASN A 73 16.51 31.27 -3.75
N GLU A 74 15.24 31.52 -3.36
CA GLU A 74 14.86 32.67 -2.53
C GLU A 74 15.46 32.60 -1.12
N LEU A 75 15.49 31.40 -0.55
CA LEU A 75 15.97 31.18 0.83
C LEU A 75 17.50 31.22 0.95
N LYS A 76 18.25 30.73 -0.04
CA LYS A 76 19.73 30.67 0.01
C LYS A 76 20.39 31.97 0.45
N PRO A 77 20.12 33.15 -0.17
CA PRO A 77 20.78 34.39 0.25
C PRO A 77 20.29 34.89 1.62
N LEU A 78 19.06 34.52 2.03
CA LEU A 78 18.52 34.91 3.33
C LEU A 78 19.14 34.05 4.45
N VAL A 79 19.29 32.74 4.22
CA VAL A 79 19.99 31.83 5.13
C VAL A 79 21.45 32.26 5.29
N ALA A 80 22.15 32.61 4.21
CA ALA A 80 23.53 33.11 4.27
C ALA A 80 23.70 34.41 5.08
N GLN A 81 22.63 35.22 5.23
CA GLN A 81 22.65 36.41 6.12
C GLN A 81 22.53 36.05 7.60
N LEU A 82 21.99 34.88 7.92
CA LEU A 82 21.80 34.39 9.29
C LEU A 82 22.93 33.47 9.73
N ASP A 83 23.62 32.83 8.79
CA ASP A 83 24.73 31.89 8.98
C ASP A 83 26.02 32.72 9.25
N SER A 84 26.31 32.98 10.54
CA SER A 84 27.44 33.78 10.97
C SER A 84 28.77 33.03 10.86
N ASN A 85 28.75 31.72 11.07
CA ASN A 85 29.94 30.86 11.05
C ASN A 85 30.26 30.31 9.64
N LYS A 86 29.34 30.51 8.66
CA LYS A 86 29.45 30.12 7.24
C LYS A 86 29.58 28.62 7.02
N ASP A 87 28.92 27.81 7.87
CA ASP A 87 28.88 26.35 7.71
C ASP A 87 27.76 25.86 6.76
N GLY A 88 26.98 26.79 6.20
CA GLY A 88 25.87 26.55 5.26
C GLY A 88 24.54 26.20 5.94
N LYS A 89 24.45 26.36 7.27
CA LYS A 89 23.25 26.13 8.07
C LYS A 89 23.04 27.28 9.04
N VAL A 90 21.82 27.40 9.55
CA VAL A 90 21.52 28.34 10.65
C VAL A 90 21.30 27.51 11.91
N SER A 91 22.24 27.61 12.86
CA SER A 91 22.12 26.99 14.17
C SER A 91 21.01 27.64 15.01
N GLU A 92 20.61 27.00 16.11
CA GLU A 92 19.61 27.55 17.03
C GLU A 92 20.10 28.87 17.67
N GLU A 93 21.39 28.96 17.99
CA GLU A 93 22.03 30.15 18.56
C GLU A 93 22.01 31.32 17.57
N GLU A 94 22.36 31.07 16.30
CA GLU A 94 22.31 32.09 15.24
C GLU A 94 20.88 32.55 14.97
N GLY A 95 19.90 31.62 14.95
CA GLY A 95 18.49 31.94 14.83
C GLY A 95 18.01 32.84 15.97
N LYS A 96 18.37 32.55 17.23
CA LYS A 96 18.05 33.38 18.39
C LYS A 96 18.74 34.75 18.34
N ALA A 97 20.02 34.80 17.97
CA ALA A 97 20.75 36.03 17.82
C ALA A 97 20.12 36.95 16.74
N ALA A 98 19.75 36.36 15.61
CA ALA A 98 19.08 37.08 14.54
C ALA A 98 17.69 37.60 14.95
N GLN A 99 16.91 36.84 15.73
CA GLN A 99 15.64 37.29 16.31
C GLN A 99 15.83 38.47 17.26
N ASN A 100 16.79 38.36 18.18
CA ASN A 100 17.08 39.43 19.13
C ASN A 100 17.57 40.70 18.44
N ALA A 101 18.32 40.55 17.35
CA ALA A 101 18.78 41.66 16.51
C ALA A 101 17.68 42.20 15.56
N LYS A 102 16.47 41.60 15.57
CA LYS A 102 15.38 41.92 14.63
C LYS A 102 15.82 41.90 13.17
N ASN A 103 16.61 40.89 12.79
CA ASN A 103 17.13 40.76 11.44
C ASN A 103 15.97 40.59 10.44
N PRO A 104 15.84 41.49 9.43
CA PRO A 104 14.72 41.42 8.48
C PRO A 104 14.70 40.19 7.59
N ALA A 105 15.80 39.42 7.52
CA ALA A 105 15.85 38.15 6.79
C ALA A 105 14.87 37.13 7.37
N ILE A 106 14.61 37.14 8.69
CA ILE A 106 13.66 36.21 9.32
C ILE A 106 12.24 36.40 8.78
N ASP A 107 11.79 37.65 8.71
CA ASP A 107 10.43 37.95 8.20
C ASP A 107 10.32 37.65 6.70
N LYS A 108 11.38 37.91 5.92
CA LYS A 108 11.44 37.54 4.51
C LYS A 108 11.38 36.01 4.32
N ILE A 109 12.10 35.23 5.11
CA ILE A 109 12.05 33.75 5.09
C ILE A 109 10.63 33.28 5.39
N ARG A 110 10.02 33.78 6.47
CA ARG A 110 8.64 33.41 6.84
C ARG A 110 7.65 33.74 5.73
N THR A 111 7.74 34.90 5.13
CA THR A 111 6.88 35.33 4.03
C THR A 111 7.07 34.44 2.81
N ALA A 112 8.31 34.17 2.41
CA ALA A 112 8.61 33.30 1.27
C ALA A 112 8.08 31.88 1.48
N GLN A 113 8.25 31.30 2.68
CA GLN A 113 7.73 29.99 3.05
C GLN A 113 6.20 29.95 3.03
N THR A 114 5.53 30.95 3.62
CA THR A 114 4.06 31.03 3.63
C THR A 114 3.50 31.16 2.22
N ASN A 115 4.09 32.02 1.38
CA ASN A 115 3.67 32.15 -0.02
C ASN A 115 3.86 30.84 -0.79
N ALA A 116 4.99 30.16 -0.61
CA ALA A 116 5.26 28.87 -1.25
C ALA A 116 4.28 27.80 -0.79
N GLN A 117 3.96 27.72 0.51
CA GLN A 117 2.95 26.79 1.03
C GLN A 117 1.58 27.01 0.39
N ASN A 118 1.14 28.27 0.31
CA ASN A 118 -0.13 28.63 -0.33
C ASN A 118 -0.16 28.24 -1.82
N ASP A 119 0.92 28.54 -2.55
CA ASP A 119 1.05 28.16 -3.96
C ASP A 119 1.02 26.66 -4.15
N LEU A 120 1.80 25.91 -3.36
CA LEU A 120 1.85 24.44 -3.43
C LEU A 120 0.50 23.82 -3.08
N ALA A 121 -0.19 24.33 -2.05
CA ALA A 121 -1.53 23.88 -1.68
C ALA A 121 -2.54 24.12 -2.83
N ARG A 122 -2.51 25.29 -3.45
CA ARG A 122 -3.38 25.63 -4.60
C ARG A 122 -3.11 24.71 -5.81
N LEU A 123 -1.85 24.44 -6.11
CA LEU A 123 -1.44 23.59 -7.22
C LEU A 123 -1.77 22.10 -6.99
N SER A 124 -1.66 21.62 -5.75
CA SER A 124 -1.92 20.21 -5.41
C SER A 124 -3.41 19.89 -5.24
N ASN A 125 -4.24 20.87 -4.88
CA ASN A 125 -5.65 20.66 -4.52
C ASN A 125 -6.48 19.93 -5.59
N PRO A 126 -6.41 20.26 -6.90
CA PRO A 126 -7.19 19.56 -7.91
C PRO A 126 -6.84 18.07 -8.02
N ALA A 127 -5.56 17.72 -7.97
CA ALA A 127 -5.10 16.33 -8.00
C ALA A 127 -5.50 15.58 -6.74
N ALA A 128 -5.36 16.20 -5.57
CA ALA A 128 -5.80 15.61 -4.29
C ALA A 128 -7.31 15.36 -4.25
N ARG A 129 -8.13 16.29 -4.77
CA ARG A 129 -9.58 16.08 -4.90
C ARG A 129 -9.93 14.95 -5.86
N ALA A 130 -9.20 14.83 -6.97
CA ALA A 130 -9.38 13.75 -7.94
C ALA A 130 -9.05 12.38 -7.31
N GLU A 131 -7.98 12.29 -6.53
CA GLU A 131 -7.60 11.06 -5.81
C GLU A 131 -8.67 10.65 -4.78
N LEU A 132 -9.11 11.58 -3.94
CA LEU A 132 -10.18 11.31 -2.97
C LEU A 132 -11.47 10.86 -3.65
N PHE A 133 -11.84 11.47 -4.79
CA PHE A 133 -13.00 11.06 -5.54
C PHE A 133 -12.88 9.66 -6.16
N ALA A 134 -11.69 9.31 -6.63
CA ALA A 134 -11.40 7.97 -7.12
C ALA A 134 -11.52 6.93 -5.99
N ILE A 135 -10.97 7.19 -4.80
CA ILE A 135 -11.12 6.34 -3.62
C ILE A 135 -12.60 6.13 -3.29
N GLU A 136 -13.37 7.20 -3.18
CA GLU A 136 -14.80 7.11 -2.88
C GLU A 136 -15.57 6.35 -3.95
N SER A 137 -15.21 6.53 -5.23
CA SER A 137 -15.85 5.82 -6.33
C SER A 137 -15.60 4.32 -6.28
N VAL A 138 -14.43 3.87 -5.82
CA VAL A 138 -14.14 2.45 -5.54
C VAL A 138 -14.92 1.97 -4.32
N LEU A 139 -14.97 2.76 -3.25
CA LEU A 139 -15.72 2.41 -2.03
C LEU A 139 -17.21 2.21 -2.27
N ARG A 140 -17.81 2.96 -3.18
CA ARG A 140 -19.22 2.76 -3.58
C ARG A 140 -19.49 1.38 -4.18
N GLN A 141 -18.46 0.69 -4.71
CA GLN A 141 -18.57 -0.67 -5.23
C GLN A 141 -18.30 -1.73 -4.16
N TYR A 142 -17.70 -1.32 -3.04
CA TYR A 142 -17.19 -2.23 -2.01
C TYR A 142 -18.30 -3.11 -1.41
N GLU A 143 -19.40 -2.51 -0.95
CA GLU A 143 -20.48 -3.24 -0.28
C GLU A 143 -21.08 -4.32 -1.20
N ALA A 144 -21.42 -3.95 -2.44
CA ALA A 144 -22.00 -4.89 -3.40
C ALA A 144 -20.99 -6.01 -3.76
N ALA A 145 -19.70 -5.70 -3.89
CA ALA A 145 -18.66 -6.69 -4.14
C ALA A 145 -18.47 -7.62 -2.93
N GLN A 146 -18.45 -7.07 -1.72
CA GLN A 146 -18.36 -7.85 -0.49
C GLN A 146 -19.53 -8.83 -0.36
N LEU A 147 -20.77 -8.38 -0.61
CA LEU A 147 -21.95 -9.24 -0.55
C LEU A 147 -21.89 -10.39 -1.57
N ARG A 148 -21.36 -10.15 -2.78
CA ARG A 148 -21.15 -11.24 -3.76
C ARG A 148 -20.18 -12.29 -3.23
N VAL A 149 -19.06 -11.86 -2.65
CA VAL A 149 -18.05 -12.78 -2.08
C VAL A 149 -18.63 -13.54 -0.88
N VAL A 150 -19.32 -12.84 0.01
CA VAL A 150 -19.96 -13.41 1.22
C VAL A 150 -20.95 -14.52 0.83
N ASN A 151 -21.83 -14.24 -0.14
CA ASN A 151 -22.82 -15.20 -0.61
C ASN A 151 -22.17 -16.41 -1.30
N ALA A 152 -21.19 -16.17 -2.18
CA ALA A 152 -20.49 -17.23 -2.89
C ALA A 152 -19.71 -18.18 -1.95
N ARG A 153 -19.13 -17.65 -0.88
CA ARG A 153 -18.34 -18.41 0.10
C ARG A 153 -19.13 -18.83 1.34
N LYS A 154 -20.42 -18.51 1.42
CA LYS A 154 -21.29 -18.82 2.57
C LYS A 154 -20.72 -18.29 3.89
N ILE A 155 -20.20 -17.05 3.87
CA ILE A 155 -19.65 -16.37 5.04
C ILE A 155 -20.82 -15.80 5.84
N SER A 156 -20.79 -15.99 7.15
CA SER A 156 -21.86 -15.52 8.06
C SER A 156 -21.51 -14.18 8.69
N VAL A 157 -20.21 -13.91 8.90
CA VAL A 157 -19.73 -12.70 9.57
C VAL A 157 -18.45 -12.21 8.89
N VAL A 158 -18.41 -10.91 8.56
CA VAL A 158 -17.19 -10.23 8.12
C VAL A 158 -16.81 -9.20 9.18
N LEU A 159 -15.58 -9.23 9.63
CA LEU A 159 -15.03 -8.36 10.64
C LEU A 159 -13.89 -7.51 10.07
N SER A 160 -13.57 -6.42 10.78
CA SER A 160 -12.37 -5.64 10.51
C SER A 160 -11.12 -6.41 10.98
N PRO A 161 -9.96 -6.28 10.29
CA PRO A 161 -8.73 -6.97 10.69
C PRO A 161 -8.29 -6.68 12.13
N GLU A 162 -8.57 -5.48 12.63
CA GLU A 162 -8.12 -5.00 13.93
C GLU A 162 -8.73 -5.75 15.11
N VAL A 163 -9.83 -6.47 14.91
CA VAL A 163 -10.48 -7.25 15.98
C VAL A 163 -9.86 -8.63 16.16
N PHE A 164 -8.97 -9.06 15.26
CA PHE A 164 -8.30 -10.35 15.35
C PHE A 164 -6.91 -10.21 15.99
N MET A 165 -6.65 -11.00 17.04
CA MET A 165 -5.27 -11.22 17.49
C MET A 165 -4.51 -12.18 16.55
N TYR A 166 -5.24 -13.10 15.93
CA TYR A 166 -4.74 -14.03 14.91
C TYR A 166 -5.89 -14.46 13.99
N ALA A 167 -5.63 -14.48 12.71
CA ALA A 167 -6.51 -15.08 11.71
C ALA A 167 -5.65 -15.71 10.59
N PRO A 168 -6.02 -16.89 10.07
CA PRO A 168 -5.34 -17.47 8.92
C PRO A 168 -5.58 -16.65 7.65
N ASP A 169 -4.64 -16.67 6.72
CA ASP A 169 -4.77 -15.95 5.44
C ASP A 169 -6.02 -16.33 4.64
N SER A 170 -6.49 -17.58 4.81
CA SER A 170 -7.72 -18.07 4.17
C SER A 170 -8.99 -17.35 4.62
N ALA A 171 -8.97 -16.70 5.80
CA ALA A 171 -10.07 -15.87 6.29
C ALA A 171 -10.08 -14.46 5.67
N ASN A 172 -8.99 -14.04 5.02
CA ASN A 172 -8.91 -12.76 4.33
C ASN A 172 -9.64 -12.82 2.99
N ILE A 173 -10.71 -12.03 2.86
CA ILE A 173 -11.47 -11.94 1.62
C ILE A 173 -11.21 -10.67 0.82
N SER A 174 -10.26 -9.83 1.23
CA SER A 174 -9.97 -8.55 0.57
C SER A 174 -9.66 -8.73 -0.92
N GLN A 175 -8.80 -9.69 -1.28
CA GLN A 175 -8.45 -9.95 -2.69
C GLN A 175 -9.64 -10.48 -3.51
N ALA A 176 -10.54 -11.23 -2.91
CA ALA A 176 -11.75 -11.68 -3.58
C ALA A 176 -12.70 -10.49 -3.85
N ILE A 177 -12.79 -9.55 -2.91
CA ILE A 177 -13.56 -8.31 -3.08
C ILE A 177 -12.94 -7.46 -4.20
N VAL A 178 -11.62 -7.30 -4.24
CA VAL A 178 -10.90 -6.63 -5.35
C VAL A 178 -11.28 -7.24 -6.68
N ALA A 179 -11.22 -8.57 -6.81
CA ALA A 179 -11.58 -9.25 -8.05
C ALA A 179 -13.02 -9.00 -8.49
N GLU A 180 -13.96 -8.88 -7.54
CA GLU A 180 -15.36 -8.55 -7.86
C GLU A 180 -15.54 -7.07 -8.26
N ILE A 181 -14.77 -6.15 -7.66
CA ILE A 181 -14.77 -4.73 -8.07
C ILE A 181 -14.19 -4.61 -9.48
N ASP A 182 -13.04 -5.23 -9.74
CA ASP A 182 -12.33 -5.14 -11.02
C ASP A 182 -13.14 -5.70 -12.20
N LYS A 183 -14.07 -6.64 -11.95
CA LYS A 183 -15.01 -7.15 -12.98
C LYS A 183 -16.05 -6.11 -13.39
N VAL A 184 -16.56 -5.33 -12.44
CA VAL A 184 -17.71 -4.42 -12.69
C VAL A 184 -17.29 -2.98 -12.88
N ALA A 185 -16.17 -2.56 -12.30
CA ALA A 185 -15.68 -1.19 -12.36
C ALA A 185 -14.13 -1.18 -12.47
N PRO A 186 -13.57 -1.59 -13.62
CA PRO A 186 -12.12 -1.59 -13.83
C PRO A 186 -11.52 -0.17 -13.92
N THR A 187 -12.36 0.85 -14.04
CA THR A 187 -11.99 2.26 -14.09
C THR A 187 -13.01 3.09 -13.31
N VAL A 188 -12.58 4.22 -12.76
CA VAL A 188 -13.45 5.20 -12.08
C VAL A 188 -13.12 6.60 -12.58
N SER A 189 -14.07 7.54 -12.42
CA SER A 189 -13.84 8.95 -12.76
C SER A 189 -12.88 9.59 -11.77
N ILE A 190 -12.03 10.47 -12.28
CA ILE A 190 -11.14 11.35 -11.51
C ILE A 190 -11.65 12.79 -11.42
N GLN A 191 -12.86 13.06 -11.95
CA GLN A 191 -13.45 14.39 -12.00
C GLN A 191 -14.61 14.49 -11.02
N PRO A 192 -14.39 15.02 -9.79
CA PRO A 192 -15.46 15.22 -8.83
C PRO A 192 -16.41 16.32 -9.30
N PRO A 193 -17.73 16.20 -9.00
CA PRO A 193 -18.65 17.31 -9.15
C PRO A 193 -18.19 18.57 -8.38
N ALA A 194 -18.63 19.75 -8.81
CA ALA A 194 -18.16 21.00 -8.22
C ALA A 194 -18.46 21.13 -6.72
N ASP A 195 -19.64 20.65 -6.31
CA ASP A 195 -20.15 20.65 -4.92
C ASP A 195 -19.74 19.42 -4.11
N TRP A 196 -19.04 18.46 -4.73
CA TRP A 196 -18.64 17.24 -4.03
C TRP A 196 -17.64 17.52 -2.92
N GLN A 197 -17.85 16.87 -1.78
CA GLN A 197 -16.95 16.86 -0.63
C GLN A 197 -16.64 15.40 -0.23
N PRO A 198 -15.38 15.08 0.08
CA PRO A 198 -15.01 13.74 0.50
C PRO A 198 -15.63 13.39 1.85
N SER A 199 -16.07 12.14 2.01
CA SER A 199 -16.50 11.63 3.30
C SER A 199 -15.33 11.51 4.28
N ARG A 200 -15.61 11.41 5.58
CA ARG A 200 -14.58 11.15 6.60
C ARG A 200 -13.89 9.81 6.39
N GLU A 201 -14.65 8.81 5.96
CA GLU A 201 -14.12 7.48 5.64
C GLU A 201 -13.14 7.54 4.47
N THR A 202 -13.51 8.23 3.38
CA THR A 202 -12.62 8.44 2.23
C THR A 202 -11.31 9.10 2.63
N GLN A 203 -11.37 10.14 3.49
CA GLN A 203 -10.18 10.82 4.00
C GLN A 203 -9.31 9.92 4.86
N ALA A 204 -9.92 9.10 5.73
CA ALA A 204 -9.19 8.16 6.58
C ALA A 204 -8.48 7.09 5.74
N ILE A 205 -9.14 6.54 4.73
CA ILE A 205 -8.55 5.56 3.81
C ILE A 205 -7.39 6.17 3.03
N GLN A 206 -7.55 7.39 2.51
CA GLN A 206 -6.47 8.10 1.81
C GLN A 206 -5.24 8.28 2.70
N GLN A 207 -5.44 8.67 3.97
CA GLN A 207 -4.34 8.80 4.93
C GLN A 207 -3.65 7.45 5.19
N GLN A 208 -4.40 6.36 5.34
CA GLN A 208 -3.84 5.02 5.53
C GLN A 208 -3.05 4.55 4.31
N ILE A 209 -3.56 4.80 3.09
CA ILE A 209 -2.83 4.50 1.84
C ILE A 209 -1.52 5.28 1.78
N ALA A 210 -1.55 6.57 2.09
CA ALA A 210 -0.37 7.43 2.09
C ALA A 210 0.68 6.96 3.12
N GLN A 211 0.26 6.59 4.33
CA GLN A 211 1.14 6.04 5.37
C GLN A 211 1.78 4.71 4.93
N ALA A 212 0.97 3.80 4.35
CA ALA A 212 1.48 2.52 3.85
C ALA A 212 2.52 2.72 2.74
N ALA A 213 2.27 3.64 1.81
CA ALA A 213 3.21 3.99 0.73
C ALA A 213 4.52 4.57 1.30
N GLN A 214 4.45 5.41 2.33
CA GLN A 214 5.63 5.99 2.99
C GLN A 214 6.47 4.92 3.68
N ILE A 215 5.83 3.97 4.39
CA ILE A 215 6.52 2.83 5.03
C ILE A 215 7.22 1.97 3.97
N GLN A 216 6.55 1.66 2.87
CA GLN A 216 7.13 0.89 1.77
C GLN A 216 8.34 1.62 1.15
N ALA A 217 8.24 2.92 0.90
CA ALA A 217 9.33 3.71 0.36
C ALA A 217 10.55 3.70 1.30
N TYR A 218 10.33 3.84 2.61
CA TYR A 218 11.39 3.75 3.62
C TYR A 218 12.06 2.36 3.63
N GLN A 219 11.27 1.29 3.59
CA GLN A 219 11.78 -0.08 3.56
C GLN A 219 12.61 -0.35 2.29
N GLN A 220 12.15 0.12 1.13
CA GLN A 220 12.89 0.00 -0.13
C GLN A 220 14.21 0.78 -0.09
N ALA A 221 14.22 2.00 0.45
CA ALA A 221 15.42 2.80 0.62
C ALA A 221 16.42 2.12 1.58
N ALA A 222 15.94 1.56 2.69
CA ALA A 222 16.77 0.82 3.65
C ALA A 222 17.33 -0.48 3.04
N ALA A 223 16.55 -1.18 2.22
CA ALA A 223 16.99 -2.38 1.52
C ALA A 223 18.07 -2.06 0.46
N ALA A 224 17.92 -0.95 -0.26
CA ALA A 224 18.90 -0.49 -1.25
C ALA A 224 20.24 -0.07 -0.63
N GLN A 225 20.26 0.35 0.65
CA GLN A 225 21.46 0.72 1.39
C GLN A 225 22.15 -0.48 2.06
N ARG A 226 21.57 -1.69 2.06
CA ARG A 226 22.25 -2.89 2.57
C ARG A 226 23.38 -3.27 1.62
N PRO A 227 24.65 -3.37 2.09
CA PRO A 227 25.72 -3.91 1.26
C PRO A 227 25.32 -5.31 0.77
N ALA A 228 25.56 -5.61 -0.50
CA ALA A 228 25.37 -6.95 -1.04
C ALA A 228 26.17 -7.91 -0.13
N ALA A 229 25.49 -8.89 0.48
CA ALA A 229 26.16 -9.90 1.26
C ALA A 229 27.22 -10.55 0.38
N THR A 230 28.50 -10.37 0.76
CA THR A 230 29.62 -11.05 0.09
C THR A 230 29.30 -12.54 0.11
N PRO A 231 29.31 -13.25 -1.03
CA PRO A 231 29.11 -14.71 -1.02
C PRO A 231 30.12 -15.32 -0.06
N ALA A 232 29.64 -16.06 0.93
CA ALA A 232 30.52 -16.82 1.84
C ALA A 232 31.43 -17.68 0.97
N ALA A 233 32.74 -17.52 1.14
CA ALA A 233 33.73 -18.40 0.51
C ALA A 233 33.39 -19.86 0.83
N PRO A 234 33.54 -20.80 -0.14
CA PRO A 234 33.24 -22.19 0.11
C PRO A 234 34.10 -22.69 1.28
N GLY A 235 33.42 -23.05 2.38
CA GLY A 235 34.07 -23.52 3.58
C GLY A 235 34.95 -24.72 3.27
N THR A 236 36.23 -24.61 3.62
CA THR A 236 37.19 -25.71 3.73
C THR A 236 36.56 -26.79 4.64
N GLN A 237 36.29 -27.98 4.08
CA GLN A 237 35.87 -29.16 4.84
C GLN A 237 36.88 -29.44 5.93
N PRO A 238 36.44 -29.73 7.19
CA PRO A 238 37.34 -30.19 8.22
C PRO A 238 37.95 -31.55 7.82
N ALA A 239 39.25 -31.66 7.90
CA ALA A 239 39.98 -32.88 7.66
C ALA A 239 39.50 -34.02 8.60
N LYS A 240 39.23 -35.21 8.03
CA LYS A 240 38.86 -36.42 8.73
C LYS A 240 40.00 -36.83 9.71
N PRO A 241 39.71 -37.15 10.98
CA PRO A 241 40.73 -37.65 11.91
C PRO A 241 41.36 -38.95 11.43
N ALA A 242 42.68 -39.05 11.48
CA ALA A 242 43.43 -40.28 11.21
C ALA A 242 43.19 -41.30 12.32
N GLU A 243 42.88 -42.56 11.95
CA GLU A 243 42.82 -43.70 12.87
C GLU A 243 44.24 -44.06 13.38
N PRO A 244 44.41 -44.41 14.68
CA PRO A 244 45.68 -44.91 15.20
C PRO A 244 45.89 -46.36 14.81
N ARG A 245 47.09 -46.64 14.38
CA ARG A 245 47.60 -48.02 14.25
C ARG A 245 48.08 -48.53 15.59
#